data_a974daba1d34dcef5dffa9ed86e6ee53
#
_entry.id   a974daba1d34dcef5dffa9ed86e6ee53
#
_cell.length_a   1.000
_cell.length_b   1.000
_cell.length_c   1.000
_cell.angle_alpha   90.00
_cell.angle_beta   90.00
_cell.angle_gamma   90.00
#
_symmetry.space_group_name_H-M   'P 1'
#
loop_
_entity.id
_entity.type
_entity.pdbx_description
1 polymer ?
#
loop_
_entity_poly.entity_id
_entity_poly.type
_entity_poly.pdbx_seq_one_letter_code
_entity_poly.pdbx_strand_id
1 'polypeptide(L)'
;MKKKKASIPLDEVFSKSEKAPKWATAYEKAGIEVRMAIQIAKARGKARMTQGQLAQAIGTTQSVISRIERADQNLTLETLSKIADALHSDLVVQLR
;
A
#
# COMPACT_ATOMS: atom_id res chain seq x y z
N MET A 1 19.44 -7.32 14.28
CA MET A 1 18.81 -7.12 13.89
C MET A 1 18.11 -7.37 12.92
N LYS A 2 17.44 -7.43 12.77
CA LYS A 2 16.80 -7.68 11.89
C LYS A 2 16.62 -6.82 10.89
N LYS A 3 16.65 -7.06 10.00
CA LYS A 3 16.55 -6.26 9.05
C LYS A 3 15.24 -5.94 8.66
N LYS A 4 14.94 -4.77 8.45
CA LYS A 4 13.70 -4.41 8.07
C LYS A 4 13.47 -4.71 6.68
N LYS A 5 12.28 -5.05 6.30
CA LYS A 5 11.91 -5.14 4.95
C LYS A 5 11.92 -3.76 4.37
N ALA A 6 11.77 -3.66 3.09
CA ALA A 6 11.79 -2.37 2.42
C ALA A 6 10.62 -1.53 2.88
N SER A 7 10.87 -0.72 3.85
CA SER A 7 9.86 0.09 4.46
C SER A 7 10.21 1.54 4.23
N ILE A 8 9.51 2.20 3.30
CA ILE A 8 9.83 3.55 2.90
C ILE A 8 8.64 4.45 3.17
N PRO A 9 8.87 5.58 3.85
CA PRO A 9 7.77 6.50 4.11
C PRO A 9 7.08 6.93 2.82
N LEU A 10 5.79 7.14 2.90
CA LEU A 10 4.99 7.40 1.71
C LEU A 10 5.54 8.50 0.85
N ASP A 11 5.98 9.58 1.44
CA ASP A 11 6.37 10.74 0.66
C ASP A 11 7.79 10.71 0.17
N GLU A 12 8.64 9.92 0.79
CA GLU A 12 10.05 9.91 0.39
C GLU A 12 10.30 9.24 -0.92
N VAL A 13 9.47 8.28 -1.25
CA VAL A 13 9.69 7.50 -2.45
C VAL A 13 9.70 8.36 -3.69
N PHE A 14 8.82 9.34 -3.74
CA PHE A 14 8.62 10.11 -4.94
C PHE A 14 9.20 11.51 -4.89
N SER A 15 9.40 12.03 -3.72
CA SER A 15 9.87 13.40 -3.60
C SER A 15 11.30 13.56 -4.10
N LYS A 16 12.04 12.48 -4.15
CA LYS A 16 13.44 12.55 -4.59
C LYS A 16 13.66 12.08 -6.01
N SER A 17 12.62 11.69 -6.68
CA SER A 17 12.76 11.12 -8.00
C SER A 17 12.54 12.18 -9.05
N GLU A 18 13.53 12.39 -9.89
CA GLU A 18 13.38 13.33 -10.99
C GLU A 18 12.67 12.71 -12.17
N LYS A 19 12.58 11.40 -12.18
CA LYS A 19 11.94 10.69 -13.28
C LYS A 19 10.74 9.93 -12.80
N ALA A 20 9.97 10.56 -11.94
CA ALA A 20 8.78 9.93 -11.42
C ALA A 20 7.80 9.63 -12.55
N PRO A 21 7.13 8.50 -12.50
CA PRO A 21 6.12 8.17 -13.50
C PRO A 21 4.96 9.16 -13.40
N LYS A 22 4.14 9.19 -14.45
CA LYS A 22 3.05 10.14 -14.48
C LYS A 22 2.11 10.04 -13.30
N TRP A 23 1.88 8.82 -12.82
CA TRP A 23 0.98 8.64 -11.69
C TRP A 23 1.53 9.27 -10.40
N ALA A 24 2.83 9.53 -10.35
CA ALA A 24 3.43 10.09 -9.14
C ALA A 24 2.92 11.50 -8.85
N THR A 25 2.62 12.28 -9.90
CA THR A 25 2.06 13.60 -9.69
C THR A 25 0.69 13.51 -9.04
N ALA A 26 -0.14 12.59 -9.55
CA ALA A 26 -1.45 12.37 -8.97
C ALA A 26 -1.31 11.86 -7.54
N TYR A 27 -0.32 11.01 -7.29
CA TYR A 27 -0.05 10.49 -5.96
C TYR A 27 0.24 11.63 -4.98
N GLU A 28 1.10 12.56 -5.38
CA GLU A 28 1.47 13.66 -4.52
C GLU A 28 0.30 14.57 -4.18
N LYS A 29 -0.64 14.69 -5.10
CA LYS A 29 -1.79 15.55 -4.92
C LYS A 29 -2.96 14.85 -4.25
N ALA A 30 -2.87 13.55 -4.11
CA ALA A 30 -3.99 12.77 -3.59
C ALA A 30 -4.04 12.79 -2.07
N GLY A 31 -5.19 12.49 -1.53
CA GLY A 31 -5.32 12.28 -0.10
C GLY A 31 -4.72 10.98 0.34
N ILE A 32 -4.71 10.76 1.64
CA ILE A 32 -4.06 9.59 2.22
C ILE A 32 -4.69 8.29 1.72
N GLU A 33 -5.99 8.28 1.49
CA GLU A 33 -6.67 7.06 1.04
C GLU A 33 -6.17 6.61 -0.31
N VAL A 34 -6.00 7.56 -1.23
CA VAL A 34 -5.51 7.23 -2.57
C VAL A 34 -4.06 6.81 -2.51
N ARG A 35 -3.26 7.49 -1.69
CA ARG A 35 -1.85 7.11 -1.53
C ARG A 35 -1.72 5.70 -0.99
N MET A 36 -2.53 5.34 -0.01
CA MET A 36 -2.50 3.99 0.54
C MET A 36 -2.94 2.97 -0.49
N ALA A 37 -3.97 3.30 -1.27
CA ALA A 37 -4.44 2.40 -2.31
C ALA A 37 -3.33 2.08 -3.30
N ILE A 38 -2.58 3.09 -3.71
CA ILE A 38 -1.48 2.91 -4.65
C ILE A 38 -0.37 2.08 -4.02
N GLN A 39 -0.04 2.37 -2.77
CA GLN A 39 1.01 1.63 -2.06
C GLN A 39 0.65 0.15 -1.94
N ILE A 40 -0.59 -0.13 -1.59
CA ILE A 40 -1.04 -1.51 -1.43
C ILE A 40 -0.97 -2.25 -2.77
N ALA A 41 -1.46 -1.62 -3.83
CA ALA A 41 -1.45 -2.26 -5.14
C ALA A 41 -0.03 -2.55 -5.60
N LYS A 42 0.89 -1.61 -5.38
CA LYS A 42 2.28 -1.80 -5.77
C LYS A 42 2.95 -2.89 -4.94
N ALA A 43 2.71 -2.89 -3.65
CA ALA A 43 3.31 -3.90 -2.78
C ALA A 43 2.77 -5.29 -3.13
N ARG A 44 1.47 -5.35 -3.47
CA ARG A 44 0.87 -6.61 -3.88
C ARG A 44 1.52 -7.11 -5.18
N GLY A 45 1.73 -6.22 -6.13
CA GLY A 45 2.39 -6.59 -7.37
C GLY A 45 3.80 -7.09 -7.15
N LYS A 46 4.53 -6.45 -6.25
CA LYS A 46 5.88 -6.88 -5.92
C LYS A 46 5.89 -8.24 -5.26
N ALA A 47 4.88 -8.53 -4.46
CA ALA A 47 4.76 -9.84 -3.81
C ALA A 47 4.20 -10.89 -4.76
N ARG A 48 3.84 -10.49 -5.97
CA ARG A 48 3.30 -11.40 -7.00
C ARG A 48 2.04 -12.08 -6.53
N MET A 49 1.20 -11.33 -5.85
CA MET A 49 -0.08 -11.83 -5.40
C MET A 49 -1.20 -11.18 -6.19
N THR A 50 -2.24 -11.97 -6.47
CA THR A 50 -3.46 -11.41 -7.04
C THR A 50 -4.27 -10.78 -5.92
N GLN A 51 -5.27 -9.98 -6.28
CA GLN A 51 -6.19 -9.43 -5.30
C GLN A 51 -6.88 -10.55 -4.52
N GLY A 52 -7.24 -11.62 -5.21
CA GLY A 52 -7.89 -12.75 -4.54
C GLY A 52 -6.97 -13.44 -3.55
N GLN A 53 -5.70 -13.58 -3.91
CA GLN A 53 -4.74 -14.21 -3.01
C GLN A 53 -4.51 -13.36 -1.77
N LEU A 54 -4.41 -12.06 -1.94
CA LEU A 54 -4.25 -11.18 -0.79
C LEU A 54 -5.51 -11.24 0.08
N ALA A 55 -6.68 -11.22 -0.54
CA ALA A 55 -7.93 -11.30 0.20
C ALA A 55 -7.98 -12.57 1.05
N GLN A 56 -7.60 -13.69 0.46
CA GLN A 56 -7.59 -14.94 1.18
C GLN A 56 -6.61 -14.92 2.34
N ALA A 57 -5.45 -14.33 2.12
CA ALA A 57 -4.41 -14.29 3.14
C ALA A 57 -4.84 -13.50 4.38
N ILE A 58 -5.67 -12.49 4.20
CA ILE A 58 -6.10 -11.67 5.34
C ILE A 58 -7.54 -11.94 5.77
N GLY A 59 -8.18 -12.93 5.15
CA GLY A 59 -9.50 -13.35 5.59
C GLY A 59 -10.64 -12.46 5.12
N THR A 60 -10.53 -11.93 3.91
CA THR A 60 -11.58 -11.08 3.36
C THR A 60 -11.88 -11.52 1.93
N THR A 61 -12.59 -10.71 1.19
CA THR A 61 -13.00 -11.04 -0.18
C THR A 61 -12.21 -10.19 -1.17
N GLN A 62 -12.15 -10.68 -2.41
CA GLN A 62 -11.51 -9.93 -3.47
C GLN A 62 -12.20 -8.58 -3.70
N SER A 63 -13.51 -8.54 -3.55
CA SER A 63 -14.26 -7.29 -3.68
C SER A 63 -13.73 -6.23 -2.72
N VAL A 64 -13.45 -6.62 -1.48
CA VAL A 64 -12.94 -5.68 -0.48
C VAL A 64 -11.57 -5.18 -0.90
N ILE A 65 -10.67 -6.08 -1.31
CA ILE A 65 -9.34 -5.66 -1.75
C ILE A 65 -9.45 -4.74 -2.96
N SER A 66 -10.33 -5.07 -3.89
CA SER A 66 -10.52 -4.23 -5.07
C SER A 66 -10.96 -2.83 -4.68
N ARG A 67 -11.89 -2.71 -3.73
CA ARG A 67 -12.34 -1.39 -3.28
C ARG A 67 -11.22 -0.63 -2.56
N ILE A 68 -10.44 -1.35 -1.76
CA ILE A 68 -9.31 -0.72 -1.07
C ILE A 68 -8.35 -0.14 -2.10
N GLU A 69 -8.08 -0.88 -3.15
CA GLU A 69 -7.12 -0.43 -4.16
C GLU A 69 -7.68 0.64 -5.07
N ARG A 70 -8.98 0.92 -4.98
CA ARG A 70 -9.60 2.04 -5.68
C ARG A 70 -9.86 3.21 -4.73
N ALA A 71 -9.38 3.11 -3.50
CA ALA A 71 -9.60 4.12 -2.48
C ALA A 71 -11.10 4.33 -2.22
N ASP A 72 -11.85 3.24 -2.28
CA ASP A 72 -13.31 3.28 -2.18
C ASP A 72 -13.78 2.53 -0.95
N GLN A 73 -12.93 2.41 0.04
CA GLN A 73 -13.20 1.64 1.24
C GLN A 73 -12.39 2.23 2.38
N ASN A 74 -13.02 2.37 3.53
CA ASN A 74 -12.27 2.83 4.71
C ASN A 74 -11.28 1.76 5.14
N LEU A 75 -10.10 2.23 5.54
CA LEU A 75 -9.06 1.35 6.02
C LEU A 75 -8.80 1.62 7.48
N THR A 76 -8.77 0.57 8.27
CA THR A 76 -8.34 0.69 9.66
C THR A 76 -6.87 0.32 9.73
N LEU A 77 -6.23 0.74 10.81
CA LEU A 77 -4.84 0.36 11.04
C LEU A 77 -4.71 -1.15 11.17
N GLU A 78 -5.72 -1.80 11.73
CA GLU A 78 -5.71 -3.25 11.85
C GLU A 78 -5.68 -3.91 10.47
N THR A 79 -6.51 -3.45 9.56
CA THR A 79 -6.54 -4.01 8.21
C THR A 79 -5.23 -3.75 7.49
N LEU A 80 -4.68 -2.54 7.65
CA LEU A 80 -3.40 -2.21 7.04
C LEU A 80 -2.30 -3.11 7.56
N SER A 81 -2.32 -3.39 8.85
CA SER A 81 -1.32 -4.25 9.45
C SER A 81 -1.41 -5.67 8.88
N LYS A 82 -2.62 -6.17 8.72
CA LYS A 82 -2.80 -7.50 8.12
C LYS A 82 -2.31 -7.56 6.69
N ILE A 83 -2.58 -6.50 5.93
CA ILE A 83 -2.13 -6.43 4.55
C ILE A 83 -0.60 -6.39 4.51
N ALA A 84 0.01 -5.57 5.34
CA ALA A 84 1.46 -5.46 5.37
C ALA A 84 2.09 -6.81 5.71
N ASP A 85 1.54 -7.51 6.69
CA ASP A 85 2.05 -8.82 7.05
C ASP A 85 1.95 -9.81 5.89
N ALA A 86 0.80 -9.83 5.24
CA ALA A 86 0.59 -10.76 4.12
C ALA A 86 1.54 -10.46 2.97
N LEU A 87 1.93 -9.22 2.80
CA LEU A 87 2.82 -8.80 1.74
C LEU A 87 4.28 -8.77 2.16
N HIS A 88 4.57 -9.22 3.38
CA HIS A 88 5.93 -9.23 3.93
C HIS A 88 6.55 -7.85 3.91
N SER A 89 5.73 -6.85 4.24
CA SER A 89 6.16 -5.46 4.27
C SER A 89 5.94 -4.89 5.65
N ASP A 90 6.64 -3.83 5.96
CA ASP A 90 6.42 -3.11 7.21
C ASP A 90 5.43 -2.00 7.00
N LEU A 91 4.54 -1.80 7.95
CA LEU A 91 3.63 -0.67 7.94
C LEU A 91 4.32 0.47 8.68
N VAL A 92 4.52 1.58 7.97
CA VAL A 92 5.15 2.76 8.56
C VAL A 92 4.15 3.90 8.53
N VAL A 93 3.81 4.42 9.69
CA VAL A 93 2.92 5.56 9.83
C VAL A 93 3.71 6.66 10.51
N GLN A 94 3.76 7.80 9.88
CA GLN A 94 4.57 8.88 10.41
C GLN A 94 3.79 10.19 10.34
N LEU A 95 3.77 10.89 11.46
CA LEU A 95 3.17 12.21 11.52
C LEU A 95 4.26 13.25 11.57
N ARG A 96 4.12 14.29 10.75
CA ARG A 96 5.12 15.34 10.66
C ARG A 96 4.57 16.69 11.03
#